data_b0eb4e8d57566fe11270e8b0b78e6346
#
_entry.id   b0eb4e8d57566fe11270e8b0b78e6346
#
_cell.length_a   1.000
_cell.length_b   1.000
_cell.length_c   1.000
_cell.angle_alpha   90.00
_cell.angle_beta   90.00
_cell.angle_gamma   90.00
#
_symmetry.space_group_name_H-M   'P 1'
#
loop_
_entity.id
_entity.type
_entity.pdbx_description
1 polymer ?
#
loop_
_entity_poly.entity_id
_entity_poly.type
_entity_poly.pdbx_seq_one_letter_code
_entity_poly.pdbx_strand_id
1 'polypeptide(L)'
;MPELDRDTAREWIERWDRQQEEGLADREDRFTALIDAVEEGTGRPDPLVLDIGCGPGSLGVRLLARLPRATVVGIDADPVSLTLGRAAYSDVPGLRFAEEDLRLPGWAARLGLGTRAPDAAVSTTALHWLPEPELRAVYAELASVLRPGGLLLDGDHFALDAKESPVLARLDRELRQREDKRRFPGGHPENWHDWWDAAAADPVLAGHVAERARRQVEAGHHESQSTFLATHVEALRAAGFAEVGTLWQRGDNRLLCGVMPGETA
;
A
#
# COMPACT_ATOMS: atom_id res chain seq x y z
N MET A 1 -25.81 3.29 -15.44
CA MET A 1 -25.45 3.82 -14.12
C MET A 1 -25.00 5.26 -14.32
N PRO A 2 -25.24 6.19 -13.39
CA PRO A 2 -24.63 7.51 -13.50
C PRO A 2 -23.12 7.34 -13.58
N GLU A 3 -22.49 8.10 -14.46
CA GLU A 3 -21.04 8.08 -14.66
C GLU A 3 -20.38 8.85 -13.50
N LEU A 4 -19.35 8.29 -12.90
CA LEU A 4 -18.60 8.95 -11.84
C LEU A 4 -17.72 10.04 -12.47
N ASP A 5 -18.08 11.31 -12.25
CA ASP A 5 -17.26 12.42 -12.71
C ASP A 5 -16.00 12.59 -11.84
N ARG A 6 -15.03 13.31 -12.39
CA ARG A 6 -13.72 13.50 -11.79
C ARG A 6 -13.77 14.22 -10.44
N ASP A 7 -14.56 15.24 -10.33
CA ASP A 7 -14.59 16.09 -9.14
C ASP A 7 -15.25 15.32 -7.98
N THR A 8 -16.34 14.63 -8.24
CA THR A 8 -16.97 13.70 -7.28
C THR A 8 -16.00 12.60 -6.85
N ALA A 9 -15.23 12.02 -7.78
CA ALA A 9 -14.22 11.00 -7.44
C ALA A 9 -13.12 11.57 -6.54
N ARG A 10 -12.66 12.79 -6.80
CA ARG A 10 -11.66 13.47 -5.96
C ARG A 10 -12.19 13.76 -4.56
N GLU A 11 -13.44 14.21 -4.42
CA GLU A 11 -14.07 14.41 -3.11
C GLU A 11 -14.11 13.11 -2.28
N TRP A 12 -14.43 11.98 -2.91
CA TRP A 12 -14.40 10.68 -2.26
C TRP A 12 -12.99 10.26 -1.84
N ILE A 13 -11.97 10.52 -2.67
CA ILE A 13 -10.57 10.23 -2.34
C ILE A 13 -10.06 11.16 -1.22
N GLU A 14 -10.44 12.43 -1.22
CA GLU A 14 -10.10 13.34 -0.13
C GLU A 14 -10.69 12.90 1.22
N ARG A 15 -11.93 12.38 1.21
CA ARG A 15 -12.54 11.77 2.40
C ARG A 15 -11.77 10.52 2.82
N TRP A 16 -11.43 9.65 1.84
CA TRP A 16 -10.58 8.49 2.08
C TRP A 16 -9.24 8.86 2.70
N ASP A 17 -8.55 9.83 2.15
CA ASP A 17 -7.25 10.28 2.66
C ASP A 17 -7.38 10.82 4.09
N ARG A 18 -8.37 11.66 4.37
CA ARG A 18 -8.63 12.16 5.73
C ARG A 18 -8.90 11.02 6.73
N GLN A 19 -9.77 10.08 6.38
CA GLN A 19 -10.08 8.93 7.22
C GLN A 19 -8.83 8.07 7.47
N GLN A 20 -7.97 7.88 6.45
CA GLN A 20 -6.70 7.17 6.62
C GLN A 20 -5.72 7.93 7.51
N GLU A 21 -5.60 9.23 7.39
CA GLU A 21 -4.73 10.06 8.25
C GLU A 21 -5.16 10.06 9.71
N GLU A 22 -6.45 9.98 9.97
CA GLU A 22 -6.99 9.90 11.32
C GLU A 22 -6.64 8.58 12.01
N GLY A 23 -6.66 7.47 11.27
CA GLY A 23 -6.26 6.14 11.76
C GLY A 23 -4.75 5.91 11.76
N LEU A 24 -4.00 6.67 10.96
CA LEU A 24 -2.58 6.49 10.69
C LEU A 24 -1.81 7.77 10.97
N ALA A 25 -1.45 7.96 12.25
CA ALA A 25 -0.56 9.04 12.63
C ALA A 25 0.66 9.06 11.70
N ASP A 26 0.97 10.25 11.15
CA ASP A 26 2.14 10.48 10.33
C ASP A 26 2.14 9.76 8.96
N ARG A 27 0.97 9.54 8.38
CA ARG A 27 0.83 8.95 7.05
C ARG A 27 1.59 9.75 5.99
N GLU A 28 1.48 11.08 6.01
CA GLU A 28 2.18 11.96 5.06
C GLU A 28 3.71 11.96 5.30
N ASP A 29 4.16 11.91 6.56
CA ASP A 29 5.60 11.77 6.86
C ASP A 29 6.16 10.45 6.34
N ARG A 30 5.39 9.35 6.47
CA ARG A 30 5.76 8.05 5.91
C ARG A 30 5.78 8.08 4.38
N PHE A 31 4.81 8.74 3.73
CA PHE A 31 4.80 8.92 2.29
C PHE A 31 6.02 9.72 1.82
N THR A 32 6.35 10.78 2.53
CA THR A 32 7.56 11.57 2.24
C THR A 32 8.81 10.71 2.32
N ALA A 33 9.01 9.98 3.41
CA ALA A 33 10.16 9.09 3.57
C ALA A 33 10.22 7.99 2.50
N LEU A 34 9.06 7.44 2.11
CA LEU A 34 8.96 6.44 1.06
C LEU A 34 9.34 7.02 -0.32
N ILE A 35 8.82 8.21 -0.66
CA ILE A 35 9.11 8.87 -1.93
C ILE A 35 10.59 9.29 -2.00
N ASP A 36 11.14 9.82 -0.92
CA ASP A 36 12.58 10.14 -0.82
C ASP A 36 13.43 8.88 -1.04
N ALA A 37 13.03 7.73 -0.46
CA ALA A 37 13.73 6.47 -0.66
C ALA A 37 13.64 5.96 -2.11
N VAL A 38 12.51 6.16 -2.80
CA VAL A 38 12.40 5.86 -4.24
C VAL A 38 13.31 6.78 -5.05
N GLU A 39 13.30 8.08 -4.78
CA GLU A 39 14.11 9.08 -5.51
C GLU A 39 15.61 8.76 -5.38
N GLU A 40 16.11 8.62 -4.16
CA GLU A 40 17.52 8.37 -3.89
C GLU A 40 17.95 6.95 -4.28
N GLY A 41 17.12 5.95 -3.96
CA GLY A 41 17.48 4.56 -4.13
C GLY A 41 17.41 4.05 -5.57
N THR A 42 16.55 4.63 -6.42
CA THR A 42 16.52 4.27 -7.83
C THR A 42 17.60 4.99 -8.64
N GLY A 43 18.03 6.17 -8.21
CA GLY A 43 19.01 7.02 -8.90
C GLY A 43 18.58 7.42 -10.32
N ARG A 44 17.28 7.38 -10.61
CA ARG A 44 16.73 7.62 -11.95
C ARG A 44 15.70 8.75 -11.92
N PRO A 45 15.71 9.60 -12.94
CA PRO A 45 14.71 10.66 -13.05
C PRO A 45 13.35 10.15 -13.57
N ASP A 46 13.31 8.93 -14.10
CA ASP A 46 12.16 8.30 -14.77
C ASP A 46 11.89 6.88 -14.24
N PRO A 47 11.84 6.62 -12.91
CA PRO A 47 11.70 5.27 -12.39
C PRO A 47 10.36 4.65 -12.80
N LEU A 48 10.36 3.32 -13.02
CA LEU A 48 9.15 2.50 -13.11
C LEU A 48 8.84 1.94 -11.71
N VAL A 49 7.71 2.32 -11.15
CA VAL A 49 7.30 1.97 -9.79
C VAL A 49 6.00 1.17 -9.82
N LEU A 50 5.96 0.07 -9.07
CA LEU A 50 4.75 -0.69 -8.79
C LEU A 50 4.19 -0.24 -7.45
N ASP A 51 2.95 0.25 -7.40
CA ASP A 51 2.25 0.61 -6.17
C ASP A 51 1.29 -0.54 -5.80
N ILE A 52 1.70 -1.35 -4.83
CA ILE A 52 1.10 -2.64 -4.46
C ILE A 52 -0.01 -2.43 -3.42
N GLY A 53 -1.24 -2.79 -3.76
CA GLY A 53 -2.42 -2.44 -2.95
C GLY A 53 -2.63 -0.93 -2.93
N CYS A 54 -2.61 -0.31 -4.10
CA CYS A 54 -2.57 1.14 -4.27
C CYS A 54 -3.82 1.87 -3.77
N GLY A 55 -4.90 1.14 -3.46
CA GLY A 55 -6.19 1.75 -3.17
C GLY A 55 -6.63 2.69 -4.30
N PRO A 56 -7.12 3.90 -3.99
CA PRO A 56 -7.51 4.87 -5.00
C PRO A 56 -6.31 5.62 -5.65
N GLY A 57 -5.04 5.26 -5.33
CA GLY A 57 -3.85 5.83 -5.95
C GLY A 57 -3.25 7.03 -5.22
N SER A 58 -3.56 7.22 -3.95
CA SER A 58 -3.11 8.37 -3.15
C SER A 58 -1.58 8.49 -3.05
N LEU A 59 -0.85 7.37 -2.92
CA LEU A 59 0.61 7.37 -2.94
C LEU A 59 1.15 7.64 -4.34
N GLY A 60 0.61 6.95 -5.36
CA GLY A 60 1.05 7.07 -6.74
C GLY A 60 0.99 8.51 -7.27
N VAL A 61 -0.07 9.25 -6.97
CA VAL A 61 -0.19 10.66 -7.41
C VAL A 61 0.80 11.58 -6.70
N ARG A 62 1.10 11.35 -5.40
CA ARG A 62 2.11 12.11 -4.66
C ARG A 62 3.52 11.82 -5.18
N LEU A 63 3.80 10.56 -5.51
CA LEU A 63 5.06 10.16 -6.13
C LEU A 63 5.26 10.86 -7.47
N LEU A 64 4.24 10.91 -8.34
CA LEU A 64 4.31 11.60 -9.62
C LEU A 64 4.41 13.13 -9.49
N ALA A 65 3.82 13.72 -8.45
CA ALA A 65 4.02 15.14 -8.16
C ALA A 65 5.49 15.47 -7.84
N ARG A 66 6.21 14.55 -7.17
CA ARG A 66 7.64 14.70 -6.86
C ARG A 66 8.54 14.27 -8.02
N LEU A 67 8.19 13.18 -8.71
CA LEU A 67 8.93 12.58 -9.81
C LEU A 67 8.08 12.57 -11.09
N PRO A 68 7.90 13.71 -11.78
CA PRO A 68 6.92 13.85 -12.87
C PRO A 68 7.27 13.06 -14.14
N ARG A 69 8.47 12.47 -14.22
CA ARG A 69 8.87 11.58 -15.32
C ARG A 69 8.76 10.10 -14.96
N ALA A 70 8.40 9.78 -13.73
CA ALA A 70 8.18 8.40 -13.31
C ALA A 70 6.98 7.77 -14.04
N THR A 71 6.96 6.45 -14.07
CA THR A 71 5.78 5.67 -14.42
C THR A 71 5.34 4.90 -13.19
N VAL A 72 4.10 5.07 -12.76
CA VAL A 72 3.52 4.36 -11.63
C VAL A 72 2.42 3.44 -12.12
N VAL A 73 2.52 2.17 -11.75
CA VAL A 73 1.49 1.17 -11.97
C VAL A 73 0.84 0.86 -10.64
N GLY A 74 -0.33 1.44 -10.38
CA GLY A 74 -1.14 1.13 -9.21
C GLY A 74 -1.86 -0.21 -9.40
N ILE A 75 -1.70 -1.11 -8.45
CA ILE A 75 -2.22 -2.47 -8.50
C ILE A 75 -3.14 -2.69 -7.30
N ASP A 76 -4.37 -3.03 -7.55
CA ASP A 76 -5.35 -3.35 -6.52
C ASP A 76 -6.41 -4.34 -7.06
N ALA A 77 -7.10 -5.03 -6.16
CA ALA A 77 -8.25 -5.88 -6.49
C ALA A 77 -9.59 -5.22 -6.13
N ASP A 78 -9.58 -4.10 -5.40
CA ASP A 78 -10.78 -3.44 -4.90
C ASP A 78 -11.47 -2.61 -6.00
N PRO A 79 -12.69 -2.97 -6.42
CA PRO A 79 -13.38 -2.29 -7.52
C PRO A 79 -13.80 -0.86 -7.18
N VAL A 80 -14.04 -0.53 -5.90
CA VAL A 80 -14.40 0.84 -5.47
C VAL A 80 -13.18 1.73 -5.60
N SER A 81 -12.06 1.33 -5.00
CA SER A 81 -10.80 2.06 -5.03
C SER A 81 -10.32 2.33 -6.45
N LEU A 82 -10.31 1.29 -7.29
CA LEU A 82 -9.90 1.42 -8.69
C LEU A 82 -10.82 2.32 -9.52
N THR A 83 -12.13 2.25 -9.27
CA THR A 83 -13.10 3.13 -9.96
C THR A 83 -12.86 4.58 -9.58
N LEU A 84 -12.68 4.88 -8.30
CA LEU A 84 -12.37 6.22 -7.81
C LEU A 84 -11.03 6.73 -8.41
N GLY A 85 -9.97 5.94 -8.33
CA GLY A 85 -8.65 6.33 -8.84
C GLY A 85 -8.64 6.58 -10.34
N ARG A 86 -9.26 5.70 -11.12
CA ARG A 86 -9.36 5.85 -12.58
C ARG A 86 -10.14 7.10 -12.99
N ALA A 87 -11.23 7.44 -12.27
CA ALA A 87 -12.00 8.64 -12.53
C ALA A 87 -11.25 9.91 -12.11
N ALA A 88 -10.72 9.95 -10.88
CA ALA A 88 -10.09 11.13 -10.30
C ALA A 88 -8.78 11.52 -11.01
N TYR A 89 -8.00 10.52 -11.47
CA TYR A 89 -6.64 10.71 -11.97
C TYR A 89 -6.48 10.34 -13.45
N SER A 90 -7.57 10.33 -14.21
CA SER A 90 -7.58 10.00 -15.65
C SER A 90 -6.66 10.88 -16.51
N ASP A 91 -6.30 12.07 -16.03
CA ASP A 91 -5.43 13.04 -16.69
C ASP A 91 -4.03 13.15 -16.09
N VAL A 92 -3.68 12.28 -15.13
CA VAL A 92 -2.34 12.28 -14.52
C VAL A 92 -1.37 11.47 -15.40
N PRO A 93 -0.43 12.13 -16.09
CA PRO A 93 0.54 11.43 -16.93
C PRO A 93 1.41 10.50 -16.08
N GLY A 94 1.66 9.31 -16.61
CA GLY A 94 2.52 8.32 -15.93
C GLY A 94 1.81 7.46 -14.89
N LEU A 95 0.56 7.74 -14.51
CA LEU A 95 -0.23 6.87 -13.63
C LEU A 95 -1.13 5.95 -14.45
N ARG A 96 -1.10 4.65 -14.16
CA ARG A 96 -2.08 3.69 -14.65
C ARG A 96 -2.49 2.71 -13.57
N PHE A 97 -3.71 2.21 -13.64
CA PHE A 97 -4.26 1.25 -12.68
C PHE A 97 -4.42 -0.13 -13.34
N ALA A 98 -3.89 -1.15 -12.70
CA ALA A 98 -4.08 -2.56 -13.01
C ALA A 98 -4.99 -3.20 -11.95
N GLU A 99 -6.01 -3.92 -12.41
CA GLU A 99 -6.89 -4.69 -11.53
C GLU A 99 -6.35 -6.11 -11.44
N GLU A 100 -5.67 -6.42 -10.33
CA GLU A 100 -5.05 -7.72 -10.09
C GLU A 100 -5.21 -8.14 -8.64
N ASP A 101 -5.52 -9.42 -8.43
CA ASP A 101 -5.50 -10.03 -7.12
C ASP A 101 -4.10 -10.59 -6.84
N LEU A 102 -3.40 -9.99 -5.89
CA LEU A 102 -2.04 -10.37 -5.49
C LEU A 102 -1.92 -11.80 -4.96
N ARG A 103 -3.04 -12.42 -4.55
CA ARG A 103 -3.10 -13.81 -4.09
C ARG A 103 -3.03 -14.81 -5.24
N LEU A 104 -3.32 -14.37 -6.46
CA LEU A 104 -3.30 -15.22 -7.65
C LEU A 104 -1.91 -15.21 -8.28
N PRO A 105 -1.25 -16.37 -8.45
CA PRO A 105 0.09 -16.43 -9.03
C PRO A 105 0.16 -15.81 -10.42
N GLY A 106 1.30 -15.19 -10.75
CA GLY A 106 1.57 -14.63 -12.06
C GLY A 106 0.90 -13.27 -12.31
N TRP A 107 0.45 -12.57 -11.26
CA TRP A 107 -0.14 -11.23 -11.37
C TRP A 107 0.83 -10.22 -11.99
N ALA A 108 2.12 -10.29 -11.65
CA ALA A 108 3.12 -9.37 -12.19
C ALA A 108 3.32 -9.54 -13.72
N ALA A 109 3.23 -10.76 -14.24
CA ALA A 109 3.31 -11.01 -15.67
C ALA A 109 2.11 -10.42 -16.44
N ARG A 110 0.94 -10.32 -15.80
CA ARG A 110 -0.27 -9.73 -16.39
C ARG A 110 -0.26 -8.20 -16.44
N LEU A 111 0.69 -7.54 -15.74
CA LEU A 111 0.80 -6.08 -15.74
C LEU A 111 1.21 -5.47 -17.08
N GLY A 112 1.71 -6.25 -18.02
CA GLY A 112 2.10 -5.76 -19.33
C GLY A 112 3.24 -4.74 -19.27
N LEU A 113 4.26 -4.98 -18.44
CA LEU A 113 5.42 -4.08 -18.26
C LEU A 113 6.38 -4.03 -19.45
N GLY A 114 6.18 -4.89 -20.45
CA GLY A 114 7.09 -5.04 -21.57
C GLY A 114 8.44 -5.64 -21.15
N THR A 115 9.54 -5.04 -21.63
CA THR A 115 10.91 -5.49 -21.32
C THR A 115 11.55 -4.70 -20.17
N ARG A 116 10.89 -3.67 -19.68
CA ARG A 116 11.42 -2.85 -18.59
C ARG A 116 11.11 -3.47 -17.24
N ALA A 117 12.14 -3.85 -16.50
CA ALA A 117 12.00 -4.28 -15.11
C ALA A 117 11.70 -3.07 -14.21
N PRO A 118 10.81 -3.20 -13.20
CA PRO A 118 10.53 -2.15 -12.24
C PRO A 118 11.78 -1.77 -11.43
N ASP A 119 11.93 -0.48 -11.19
CA ASP A 119 13.00 0.08 -10.36
C ASP A 119 12.66 -0.02 -8.87
N ALA A 120 11.38 0.08 -8.53
CA ALA A 120 10.88 -0.07 -7.17
C ALA A 120 9.47 -0.67 -7.14
N ALA A 121 9.15 -1.36 -6.07
CA ALA A 121 7.81 -1.68 -5.63
C ALA A 121 7.55 -0.96 -4.31
N VAL A 122 6.41 -0.31 -4.18
CA VAL A 122 5.98 0.40 -2.98
C VAL A 122 4.66 -0.16 -2.50
N SER A 123 4.42 -0.15 -1.21
CA SER A 123 3.15 -0.52 -0.60
C SER A 123 2.89 0.34 0.62
N THR A 124 1.64 0.62 0.93
CA THR A 124 1.28 1.30 2.16
C THR A 124 -0.06 0.81 2.69
N THR A 125 -0.05 0.29 3.93
CA THR A 125 -1.25 -0.22 4.63
C THR A 125 -2.09 -1.20 3.80
N ALA A 126 -1.43 -2.08 3.06
CA ALA A 126 -2.08 -3.04 2.17
C ALA A 126 -1.67 -4.50 2.44
N LEU A 127 -0.38 -4.76 2.64
CA LEU A 127 0.10 -6.14 2.74
C LEU A 127 -0.30 -6.86 4.03
N HIS A 128 -0.70 -6.13 5.07
CA HIS A 128 -1.23 -6.69 6.30
C HIS A 128 -2.59 -7.43 6.14
N TRP A 129 -3.24 -7.29 4.98
CA TRP A 129 -4.43 -8.07 4.64
C TRP A 129 -4.12 -9.47 4.16
N LEU A 130 -2.87 -9.77 3.83
CA LEU A 130 -2.46 -11.06 3.30
C LEU A 130 -2.04 -12.01 4.44
N PRO A 131 -2.56 -13.24 4.48
CA PRO A 131 -1.97 -14.31 5.28
C PRO A 131 -0.51 -14.54 4.91
N GLU A 132 0.29 -15.02 5.86
CA GLU A 132 1.74 -15.19 5.67
C GLU A 132 2.12 -15.98 4.39
N PRO A 133 1.47 -17.10 4.02
CA PRO A 133 1.81 -17.81 2.78
C PRO A 133 1.64 -16.96 1.52
N GLU A 134 0.57 -16.15 1.46
CA GLU A 134 0.27 -15.25 0.34
C GLU A 134 1.25 -14.08 0.31
N LEU A 135 1.56 -13.49 1.47
CA LEU A 135 2.58 -12.46 1.60
C LEU A 135 3.95 -12.93 1.07
N ARG A 136 4.37 -14.16 1.45
CA ARG A 136 5.62 -14.76 0.96
C ARG A 136 5.60 -14.94 -0.57
N ALA A 137 4.46 -15.35 -1.13
CA ALA A 137 4.31 -15.48 -2.57
C ALA A 137 4.41 -14.13 -3.29
N VAL A 138 3.79 -13.07 -2.75
CA VAL A 138 3.89 -11.71 -3.28
C VAL A 138 5.34 -11.22 -3.27
N TYR A 139 6.08 -11.40 -2.19
CA TYR A 139 7.50 -11.02 -2.13
C TYR A 139 8.37 -11.79 -3.11
N ALA A 140 8.12 -13.10 -3.27
CA ALA A 140 8.83 -13.91 -4.25
C ALA A 140 8.54 -13.46 -5.69
N GLU A 141 7.31 -13.12 -6.00
CA GLU A 141 6.93 -12.62 -7.33
C GLU A 141 7.53 -11.23 -7.60
N LEU A 142 7.51 -10.32 -6.62
CA LEU A 142 8.20 -9.02 -6.72
C LEU A 142 9.71 -9.17 -6.93
N ALA A 143 10.38 -10.06 -6.19
CA ALA A 143 11.79 -10.34 -6.37
C ALA A 143 12.11 -10.85 -7.78
N SER A 144 11.18 -11.57 -8.42
CA SER A 144 11.37 -12.11 -9.77
C SER A 144 11.28 -11.06 -10.88
N VAL A 145 10.66 -9.92 -10.62
CA VAL A 145 10.42 -8.87 -11.65
C VAL A 145 11.19 -7.59 -11.42
N LEU A 146 11.58 -7.29 -10.18
CA LEU A 146 12.40 -6.12 -9.87
C LEU A 146 13.78 -6.24 -10.55
N ARG A 147 14.32 -5.10 -11.00
CA ARG A 147 15.68 -5.07 -11.54
C ARG A 147 16.73 -5.41 -10.46
N PRO A 148 17.95 -5.80 -10.83
CA PRO A 148 19.08 -5.83 -9.90
C PRO A 148 19.24 -4.47 -9.20
N GLY A 149 19.44 -4.48 -7.88
CA GLY A 149 19.45 -3.28 -7.04
C GLY A 149 18.11 -2.57 -6.92
N GLY A 150 17.01 -3.16 -7.38
CA GLY A 150 15.65 -2.63 -7.21
C GLY A 150 15.18 -2.70 -5.76
N LEU A 151 14.20 -1.86 -5.42
CA LEU A 151 13.74 -1.67 -4.05
C LEU A 151 12.32 -2.23 -3.85
N LEU A 152 12.08 -2.79 -2.68
CA LEU A 152 10.74 -2.91 -2.11
C LEU A 152 10.65 -2.00 -0.89
N LEU A 153 9.62 -1.17 -0.83
CA LEU A 153 9.33 -0.24 0.26
C LEU A 153 7.92 -0.50 0.78
N ASP A 154 7.81 -1.01 1.99
CA ASP A 154 6.52 -1.35 2.62
C ASP A 154 6.31 -0.48 3.87
N GLY A 155 5.35 0.44 3.77
CA GLY A 155 4.96 1.33 4.85
C GLY A 155 3.71 0.81 5.56
N ASP A 156 3.87 0.22 6.76
CA ASP A 156 2.75 -0.37 7.48
C ASP A 156 2.92 -0.34 9.00
N HIS A 157 1.91 -0.82 9.70
CA HIS A 157 1.98 -1.12 11.12
C HIS A 157 2.55 -2.53 11.32
N PHE A 158 3.82 -2.59 11.68
CA PHE A 158 4.52 -3.86 11.96
C PHE A 158 4.57 -4.11 13.46
N ALA A 159 3.67 -4.95 13.94
CA ALA A 159 3.61 -5.29 15.34
C ALA A 159 4.85 -6.09 15.81
N LEU A 160 5.13 -6.03 17.11
CA LEU A 160 6.06 -6.93 17.76
C LEU A 160 5.32 -8.19 18.24
N ASP A 161 5.93 -9.37 18.10
CA ASP A 161 5.35 -10.60 18.63
C ASP A 161 5.32 -10.55 20.17
N ALA A 162 4.12 -10.57 20.72
CA ALA A 162 3.92 -10.56 22.18
C ALA A 162 4.40 -11.84 22.86
N LYS A 163 4.62 -12.95 22.12
CA LYS A 163 5.20 -14.18 22.66
C LYS A 163 6.69 -14.03 22.87
N GLU A 164 7.38 -13.34 21.96
CA GLU A 164 8.83 -13.10 22.02
C GLU A 164 9.16 -11.86 22.86
N SER A 165 8.37 -10.81 22.75
CA SER A 165 8.64 -9.50 23.36
C SER A 165 7.40 -8.93 24.06
N PRO A 166 6.87 -9.57 25.13
CA PRO A 166 5.59 -9.22 25.73
C PRO A 166 5.55 -7.79 26.30
N VAL A 167 6.64 -7.33 26.89
CA VAL A 167 6.72 -5.98 27.47
C VAL A 167 6.79 -4.93 26.39
N LEU A 168 7.61 -5.11 25.37
CA LEU A 168 7.74 -4.16 24.27
C LEU A 168 6.45 -4.08 23.46
N ALA A 169 5.82 -5.21 23.13
CA ALA A 169 4.56 -5.25 22.41
C ALA A 169 3.43 -4.55 23.20
N ARG A 170 3.42 -4.68 24.53
CA ARG A 170 2.48 -3.95 25.39
C ARG A 170 2.74 -2.45 25.36
N LEU A 171 4.00 -2.04 25.54
CA LEU A 171 4.38 -0.62 25.55
C LEU A 171 4.07 0.05 24.22
N ASP A 172 4.39 -0.59 23.11
CA ASP A 172 4.11 -0.08 21.77
C ASP A 172 2.61 0.18 21.57
N ARG A 173 1.76 -0.79 21.90
CA ARG A 173 0.31 -0.64 21.85
C ARG A 173 -0.22 0.47 22.77
N GLU A 174 0.29 0.57 24.00
CA GLU A 174 -0.14 1.59 24.96
C GLU A 174 0.29 3.00 24.53
N LEU A 175 1.48 3.14 23.96
CA LEU A 175 1.97 4.41 23.41
C LEU A 175 1.14 4.87 22.22
N ARG A 176 0.80 3.97 21.30
CA ARG A 176 -0.11 4.26 20.18
C ARG A 176 -1.47 4.72 20.67
N GLN A 177 -2.08 4.03 21.63
CA GLN A 177 -3.37 4.42 22.20
C GLN A 177 -3.33 5.79 22.89
N ARG A 178 -2.22 6.14 23.55
CA ARG A 178 -2.04 7.46 24.15
C ARG A 178 -1.88 8.57 23.12
N GLU A 179 -1.21 8.28 22.04
CA GLU A 179 -1.04 9.22 20.93
C GLU A 179 -2.36 9.49 20.24
N ASP A 180 -3.11 8.45 19.92
CA ASP A 180 -4.44 8.52 19.33
C ASP A 180 -5.38 9.40 20.19
N LYS A 181 -5.46 9.14 21.50
CA LYS A 181 -6.24 9.96 22.43
C LYS A 181 -5.80 11.42 22.52
N ARG A 182 -4.51 11.72 22.28
CA ARG A 182 -4.02 13.11 22.27
C ARG A 182 -4.39 13.83 21.00
N ARG A 183 -4.36 13.11 19.86
CA ARG A 183 -4.70 13.69 18.55
C ARG A 183 -6.20 13.87 18.37
N PHE A 184 -6.98 12.91 18.85
CA PHE A 184 -8.45 12.86 18.69
C PHE A 184 -9.17 12.75 20.03
N PRO A 185 -9.13 13.80 20.86
CA PRO A 185 -9.77 13.76 22.18
C PRO A 185 -11.30 13.62 22.12
N GLY A 186 -11.91 13.93 20.97
CA GLY A 186 -13.34 13.78 20.69
C GLY A 186 -13.71 12.53 19.87
N GLY A 187 -12.74 11.66 19.58
CA GLY A 187 -12.89 10.57 18.62
C GLY A 187 -12.64 11.01 17.17
N HIS A 188 -12.60 10.03 16.26
CA HIS A 188 -12.40 10.28 14.83
C HIS A 188 -13.68 10.82 14.20
N PRO A 189 -13.63 11.90 13.37
CA PRO A 189 -14.81 12.48 12.70
C PRO A 189 -15.47 11.51 11.72
N GLU A 190 -14.70 10.74 10.96
CA GLU A 190 -15.16 9.70 10.05
C GLU A 190 -14.20 8.50 10.16
N ASN A 191 -14.66 7.36 10.64
CA ASN A 191 -13.85 6.16 10.71
C ASN A 191 -13.96 5.31 9.42
N TRP A 192 -13.20 4.22 9.35
CA TRP A 192 -13.22 3.27 8.24
C TRP A 192 -14.63 2.77 7.90
N HIS A 193 -15.43 2.38 8.89
CA HIS A 193 -16.78 1.85 8.67
C HIS A 193 -17.71 2.94 8.15
N ASP A 194 -17.65 4.15 8.73
CA ASP A 194 -18.49 5.28 8.31
C ASP A 194 -18.26 5.64 6.83
N TRP A 195 -16.99 5.58 6.37
CA TRP A 195 -16.67 5.80 4.96
C TRP A 195 -17.28 4.74 4.04
N TRP A 196 -17.16 3.44 4.41
CA TRP A 196 -17.73 2.35 3.64
C TRP A 196 -19.26 2.35 3.64
N ASP A 197 -19.90 2.69 4.75
CA ASP A 197 -21.36 2.84 4.84
C ASP A 197 -21.85 3.97 3.95
N ALA A 198 -21.13 5.09 3.93
CA ALA A 198 -21.44 6.20 3.02
C ALA A 198 -21.26 5.81 1.55
N ALA A 199 -20.19 5.08 1.20
CA ALA A 199 -19.97 4.56 -0.16
C ALA A 199 -21.05 3.56 -0.58
N ALA A 200 -21.52 2.70 0.34
CA ALA A 200 -22.61 1.76 0.08
C ALA A 200 -23.96 2.45 -0.14
N ALA A 201 -24.16 3.63 0.47
CA ALA A 201 -25.36 4.45 0.29
C ALA A 201 -25.32 5.35 -0.97
N ASP A 202 -24.15 5.54 -1.56
CA ASP A 202 -23.97 6.38 -2.75
C ASP A 202 -24.48 5.68 -4.01
N PRO A 203 -25.36 6.33 -4.83
CA PRO A 203 -25.96 5.70 -6.01
C PRO A 203 -24.95 5.24 -7.08
N VAL A 204 -23.76 5.85 -7.13
CA VAL A 204 -22.71 5.52 -8.09
C VAL A 204 -21.84 4.40 -7.57
N LEU A 205 -21.47 4.44 -6.28
CA LEU A 205 -20.53 3.49 -5.67
C LEU A 205 -21.17 2.22 -5.15
N ALA A 206 -22.48 2.22 -4.82
CA ALA A 206 -23.18 1.08 -4.23
C ALA A 206 -22.98 -0.24 -4.99
N GLY A 207 -22.99 -0.19 -6.32
CA GLY A 207 -22.76 -1.38 -7.17
C GLY A 207 -21.34 -1.94 -7.03
N HIS A 208 -20.35 -1.07 -6.92
CA HIS A 208 -18.94 -1.44 -6.71
C HIS A 208 -18.70 -1.97 -5.28
N VAL A 209 -19.39 -1.39 -4.28
CA VAL A 209 -19.35 -1.90 -2.90
C VAL A 209 -19.95 -3.31 -2.80
N ALA A 210 -21.07 -3.56 -3.48
CA ALA A 210 -21.66 -4.89 -3.54
C ALA A 210 -20.74 -5.91 -4.24
N GLU A 211 -20.09 -5.50 -5.33
CA GLU A 211 -19.08 -6.32 -6.03
C GLU A 211 -17.89 -6.65 -5.12
N ARG A 212 -17.35 -5.66 -4.42
CA ARG A 212 -16.29 -5.84 -3.43
C ARG A 212 -16.68 -6.88 -2.38
N ALA A 213 -17.86 -6.73 -1.78
CA ALA A 213 -18.35 -7.67 -0.77
C ALA A 213 -18.45 -9.10 -1.30
N ARG A 214 -18.92 -9.30 -2.53
CA ARG A 214 -18.98 -10.59 -3.18
C ARG A 214 -17.60 -11.22 -3.36
N ARG A 215 -16.62 -10.46 -3.88
CA ARG A 215 -15.24 -10.90 -4.06
C ARG A 215 -14.57 -11.28 -2.74
N GLN A 216 -14.85 -10.56 -1.67
CA GLN A 216 -14.30 -10.86 -0.34
C GLN A 216 -14.85 -12.19 0.21
N VAL A 217 -16.14 -12.47 0.03
CA VAL A 217 -16.73 -13.75 0.42
C VAL A 217 -16.14 -14.90 -0.39
N GLU A 218 -16.04 -14.77 -1.71
CA GLU A 218 -15.45 -15.78 -2.60
C GLU A 218 -13.98 -16.06 -2.26
N ALA A 219 -13.25 -15.05 -1.83
CA ALA A 219 -11.84 -15.16 -1.46
C ALA A 219 -11.61 -15.70 -0.04
N GLY A 220 -12.66 -15.97 0.74
CA GLY A 220 -12.50 -16.34 2.14
C GLY A 220 -11.82 -15.24 2.96
N HIS A 221 -12.19 -13.99 2.71
CA HIS A 221 -11.52 -12.84 3.29
C HIS A 221 -11.50 -12.92 4.82
N HIS A 222 -10.31 -12.91 5.40
CA HIS A 222 -10.09 -12.88 6.83
C HIS A 222 -9.91 -11.44 7.30
N GLU A 223 -10.19 -11.17 8.57
CA GLU A 223 -9.81 -9.91 9.21
C GLU A 223 -8.30 -9.69 9.06
N SER A 224 -7.88 -8.41 9.11
CA SER A 224 -6.47 -8.00 9.01
C SER A 224 -5.55 -8.98 9.76
N GLN A 225 -4.67 -9.64 9.04
CA GLN A 225 -3.66 -10.55 9.57
C GLN A 225 -2.45 -9.71 9.94
N SER A 226 -2.40 -9.11 11.14
CA SER A 226 -1.19 -8.37 11.56
C SER A 226 0.01 -9.31 11.50
N THR A 227 0.79 -9.19 10.44
CA THR A 227 2.05 -9.89 10.33
C THR A 227 3.11 -9.15 11.13
N PHE A 228 3.93 -9.91 11.87
CA PHE A 228 4.99 -9.32 12.66
C PHE A 228 6.14 -8.83 11.78
N LEU A 229 6.83 -7.78 12.21
CA LEU A 229 8.02 -7.27 11.52
C LEU A 229 9.01 -8.40 11.19
N ALA A 230 9.24 -9.31 12.13
CA ALA A 230 10.16 -10.45 11.94
C ALA A 230 9.72 -11.34 10.77
N THR A 231 8.43 -11.60 10.62
CA THR A 231 7.86 -12.38 9.50
C THR A 231 8.12 -11.72 8.16
N HIS A 232 7.92 -10.40 8.05
CA HIS A 232 8.21 -9.65 6.82
C HIS A 232 9.70 -9.69 6.48
N VAL A 233 10.58 -9.43 7.47
CA VAL A 233 12.05 -9.48 7.27
C VAL A 233 12.51 -10.86 6.81
N GLU A 234 12.00 -11.92 7.43
CA GLU A 234 12.32 -13.29 7.05
C GLU A 234 11.80 -13.63 5.64
N ALA A 235 10.56 -13.25 5.33
CA ALA A 235 9.94 -13.50 4.02
C ALA A 235 10.70 -12.78 2.89
N LEU A 236 11.12 -11.52 3.09
CA LEU A 236 11.92 -10.77 2.12
C LEU A 236 13.28 -11.42 1.88
N ARG A 237 13.97 -11.82 2.93
CA ARG A 237 15.25 -12.53 2.80
C ARG A 237 15.09 -13.86 2.07
N ALA A 238 14.06 -14.61 2.40
CA ALA A 238 13.73 -15.87 1.73
C ALA A 238 13.38 -15.68 0.24
N ALA A 239 12.79 -14.54 -0.12
CA ALA A 239 12.51 -14.16 -1.50
C ALA A 239 13.76 -13.72 -2.29
N GLY A 240 14.92 -13.51 -1.63
CA GLY A 240 16.17 -13.16 -2.29
C GLY A 240 16.61 -11.71 -2.15
N PHE A 241 15.92 -10.88 -1.35
CA PHE A 241 16.40 -9.54 -1.03
C PHE A 241 17.70 -9.62 -0.21
N ALA A 242 18.75 -8.96 -0.69
CA ALA A 242 20.08 -9.01 -0.08
C ALA A 242 20.19 -8.18 1.19
N GLU A 243 19.53 -7.03 1.21
CA GLU A 243 19.46 -6.15 2.37
C GLU A 243 18.02 -5.95 2.77
N VAL A 244 17.71 -6.02 4.07
CA VAL A 244 16.38 -5.78 4.62
C VAL A 244 16.51 -5.02 5.93
N GLY A 245 15.85 -3.86 6.01
CA GLY A 245 15.89 -3.01 7.19
C GLY A 245 14.82 -1.93 7.21
N THR A 246 14.66 -1.27 8.35
CA THR A 246 13.71 -0.16 8.53
C THR A 246 14.42 1.17 8.23
N LEU A 247 13.86 1.99 7.33
CA LEU A 247 14.38 3.30 6.98
C LEU A 247 13.76 4.43 7.81
N TRP A 248 12.48 4.29 8.16
CA TRP A 248 11.74 5.26 8.95
C TRP A 248 10.84 4.53 9.95
N GLN A 249 10.67 5.10 11.14
CA GLN A 249 9.81 4.51 12.17
C GLN A 249 9.25 5.55 13.12
N ARG A 250 7.97 5.38 13.46
CA ARG A 250 7.32 6.02 14.60
C ARG A 250 6.38 5.02 15.29
N GLY A 251 6.78 4.52 16.46
CA GLY A 251 6.10 3.41 17.11
C GLY A 251 6.13 2.15 16.24
N ASP A 252 4.98 1.54 16.03
CA ASP A 252 4.79 0.39 15.13
C ASP A 252 4.62 0.79 13.66
N ASN A 253 4.37 2.07 13.38
CA ASN A 253 4.35 2.60 12.01
C ASN A 253 5.77 2.68 11.46
N ARG A 254 6.08 1.89 10.44
CA ARG A 254 7.43 1.73 9.90
C ARG A 254 7.44 1.75 8.38
N LEU A 255 8.56 2.16 7.83
CA LEU A 255 8.90 1.94 6.42
C LEU A 255 9.98 0.86 6.36
N LEU A 256 9.57 -0.35 6.00
CA LEU A 256 10.47 -1.48 5.76
C LEU A 256 10.99 -1.40 4.33
N CYS A 257 12.30 -1.59 4.15
CA CYS A 257 12.96 -1.62 2.86
C CYS A 257 13.63 -2.97 2.64
N GLY A 258 13.43 -3.53 1.44
CA GLY A 258 14.19 -4.65 0.91
C GLY A 258 14.93 -4.20 -0.36
N VAL A 259 16.19 -4.59 -0.53
CA VAL A 259 17.02 -4.27 -1.69
C VAL A 259 17.40 -5.55 -2.42
N MET A 260 17.11 -5.63 -3.71
CA MET A 260 17.54 -6.74 -4.55
C MET A 260 19.08 -6.75 -4.69
N PRO A 261 19.72 -7.94 -4.85
CA PRO A 261 21.14 -7.99 -5.16
C PRO A 261 21.48 -7.10 -6.36
N GLY A 262 22.57 -6.33 -6.27
CA GLY A 262 23.11 -5.58 -7.41
C GLY A 262 23.60 -6.51 -8.52
N GLU A 263 23.90 -5.95 -9.71
CA GLU A 263 24.61 -6.70 -10.73
C GLU A 263 25.98 -7.13 -10.16
N THR A 264 26.28 -8.41 -10.21
CA THR A 264 27.64 -8.89 -9.90
C THR A 264 28.57 -8.33 -10.95
N ALA A 265 29.50 -7.48 -10.52
CA ALA A 265 30.53 -6.89 -11.36
C ALA A 265 31.42 -7.97 -12.01
#